data_b50e032a768f6d326285eabc822a4a53
#
_entry.id   b50e032a768f6d326285eabc822a4a53
#
_cell.length_a   1.000
_cell.length_b   1.000
_cell.length_c   1.000
_cell.angle_alpha   90.00
_cell.angle_beta   90.00
_cell.angle_gamma   90.00
#
_symmetry.space_group_name_H-M   'P 1'
#
loop_
_entity.id
_entity.type
_entity.pdbx_description
1 polymer ?
#
loop_
_entity_poly.entity_id
_entity_poly.type
_entity_poly.pdbx_seq_one_letter_code
_entity_poly.pdbx_strand_id
1 'polypeptide(L)'
;VTIAKEVDLEDPYENMGAQLAKEVASKTNDVAGDGTTTATVLAQAMVNEGMKAVATGVNPMEVKRGMLEASKAVTDFIAGFSKSIGGKDEIAQVASISAADTEIGETIAEAMDKVGKDGVITVEEGQTFGMELEFTDGMQFDKGFISPYFVTDADRQEAVLENPYILIVNSKITAVNDLLPLLEKVMNSGKPLLILAEDVEGEALATLVVNKLRGTFTSVAVKAPGFGERRKAMLQDIAILTGGEVISEELGLKTENTTVDMLGEASRVVVKKDATTIVDGKGKKADVDGRVK
;
A
#
# COMPACT_ATOMS: atom_id res chain seq x y z
N VAL A 1 -7.31 -15.03 -0.57
CA VAL A 1 -8.25 -13.88 -0.50
C VAL A 1 -8.97 -13.68 -1.83
N THR A 2 -8.28 -13.72 -2.97
CA THR A 2 -8.90 -13.54 -4.30
C THR A 2 -10.10 -14.45 -4.50
N ILE A 3 -9.94 -15.77 -4.28
CA ILE A 3 -11.05 -16.74 -4.38
C ILE A 3 -12.17 -16.44 -3.38
N ALA A 4 -11.83 -16.01 -2.17
CA ALA A 4 -12.84 -15.64 -1.18
C ALA A 4 -13.67 -14.42 -1.61
N LYS A 5 -13.07 -13.47 -2.30
CA LYS A 5 -13.76 -12.26 -2.81
C LYS A 5 -14.79 -12.59 -3.90
N GLU A 6 -14.56 -13.64 -4.67
CA GLU A 6 -15.46 -14.10 -5.76
C GLU A 6 -16.74 -14.83 -5.26
N VAL A 7 -16.77 -15.21 -3.98
CA VAL A 7 -17.95 -15.89 -3.42
C VAL A 7 -19.10 -14.92 -3.30
N ASP A 8 -20.17 -15.13 -4.06
CA ASP A 8 -21.41 -14.38 -3.98
C ASP A 8 -22.60 -15.34 -4.03
N LEU A 9 -23.55 -15.18 -3.11
CA LEU A 9 -24.67 -16.10 -2.93
C LEU A 9 -25.98 -15.44 -3.34
N GLU A 10 -26.88 -16.20 -3.96
CA GLU A 10 -28.17 -15.68 -4.46
C GLU A 10 -29.11 -15.23 -3.33
N ASP A 11 -29.10 -15.94 -2.18
CA ASP A 11 -29.90 -15.56 -1.03
C ASP A 11 -29.24 -14.38 -0.28
N PRO A 12 -29.97 -13.25 -0.08
CA PRO A 12 -29.38 -12.07 0.57
C PRO A 12 -28.93 -12.31 2.01
N TYR A 13 -29.60 -13.20 2.75
CA TYR A 13 -29.23 -13.49 4.15
C TYR A 13 -28.00 -14.39 4.22
N GLU A 14 -27.94 -15.40 3.36
CA GLU A 14 -26.75 -16.24 3.24
C GLU A 14 -25.55 -15.42 2.75
N ASN A 15 -25.78 -14.50 1.81
CA ASN A 15 -24.74 -13.63 1.29
C ASN A 15 -24.19 -12.67 2.37
N MET A 16 -25.02 -12.17 3.29
CA MET A 16 -24.53 -11.41 4.44
C MET A 16 -23.54 -12.23 5.29
N GLY A 17 -23.83 -13.52 5.51
CA GLY A 17 -22.93 -14.44 6.19
C GLY A 17 -21.60 -14.63 5.43
N ALA A 18 -21.70 -14.80 4.09
CA ALA A 18 -20.53 -14.91 3.23
C ALA A 18 -19.65 -13.66 3.27
N GLN A 19 -20.25 -12.46 3.27
CA GLN A 19 -19.49 -11.20 3.38
C GLN A 19 -18.73 -11.10 4.71
N LEU A 20 -19.32 -11.51 5.84
CA LEU A 20 -18.62 -11.57 7.13
C LEU A 20 -17.45 -12.58 7.11
N ALA A 21 -17.62 -13.72 6.46
CA ALA A 21 -16.54 -14.70 6.30
C ALA A 21 -15.39 -14.16 5.41
N LYS A 22 -15.73 -13.42 4.34
CA LYS A 22 -14.73 -12.72 3.49
C LYS A 22 -13.92 -11.71 4.30
N GLU A 23 -14.54 -11.00 5.24
CA GLU A 23 -13.85 -10.04 6.09
C GLU A 23 -12.78 -10.69 6.95
N VAL A 24 -13.03 -11.90 7.46
CA VAL A 24 -12.03 -12.68 8.21
C VAL A 24 -10.79 -12.96 7.36
N ALA A 25 -11.00 -13.46 6.13
CA ALA A 25 -9.90 -13.75 5.21
C ALA A 25 -9.12 -12.46 4.83
N SER A 26 -9.83 -11.37 4.54
CA SER A 26 -9.21 -10.09 4.16
C SER A 26 -8.36 -9.51 5.29
N LYS A 27 -8.89 -9.44 6.51
CA LYS A 27 -8.14 -8.95 7.67
C LYS A 27 -6.90 -9.80 7.98
N THR A 28 -7.00 -11.12 7.81
CA THR A 28 -5.84 -12.01 8.00
C THR A 28 -4.78 -11.73 6.95
N ASN A 29 -5.17 -11.55 5.69
CA ASN A 29 -4.25 -11.20 4.62
C ASN A 29 -3.55 -9.85 4.86
N ASP A 30 -4.30 -8.85 5.32
CA ASP A 30 -3.75 -7.50 5.55
C ASP A 30 -2.68 -7.49 6.66
N VAL A 31 -2.81 -8.38 7.65
CA VAL A 31 -1.89 -8.47 8.79
C VAL A 31 -0.71 -9.41 8.53
N ALA A 32 -0.98 -10.59 7.93
CA ALA A 32 0.00 -11.66 7.84
C ALA A 32 0.38 -12.06 6.39
N GLY A 33 -0.41 -11.66 5.39
CA GLY A 33 -0.20 -12.06 4.00
C GLY A 33 -0.48 -13.54 3.71
N ASP A 34 -0.72 -14.34 4.74
CA ASP A 34 -0.92 -15.79 4.67
C ASP A 34 -1.93 -16.27 5.72
N GLY A 35 -2.30 -17.56 5.69
CA GLY A 35 -3.19 -18.18 6.68
C GLY A 35 -4.67 -17.86 6.51
N THR A 36 -5.10 -17.33 5.39
CA THR A 36 -6.49 -16.92 5.12
C THR A 36 -7.47 -18.09 5.17
N THR A 37 -7.09 -19.25 4.65
CA THR A 37 -7.88 -20.48 4.70
C THR A 37 -8.02 -20.98 6.14
N THR A 38 -6.92 -21.03 6.89
CA THR A 38 -6.91 -21.43 8.31
C THR A 38 -7.82 -20.52 9.14
N ALA A 39 -7.72 -19.20 8.95
CA ALA A 39 -8.57 -18.23 9.65
C ALA A 39 -10.06 -18.43 9.33
N THR A 40 -10.41 -18.72 8.08
CA THR A 40 -11.80 -18.98 7.67
C THR A 40 -12.34 -20.27 8.31
N VAL A 41 -11.56 -21.35 8.34
CA VAL A 41 -11.93 -22.61 8.99
C VAL A 41 -12.11 -22.43 10.50
N LEU A 42 -11.20 -21.69 11.16
CA LEU A 42 -11.35 -21.38 12.58
C LEU A 42 -12.59 -20.52 12.85
N ALA A 43 -12.87 -19.53 12.01
CA ALA A 43 -14.09 -18.72 12.13
C ALA A 43 -15.35 -19.58 12.02
N GLN A 44 -15.41 -20.50 11.05
CA GLN A 44 -16.51 -21.45 10.90
C GLN A 44 -16.70 -22.28 12.17
N ALA A 45 -15.62 -22.85 12.71
CA ALA A 45 -15.68 -23.67 13.92
C ALA A 45 -16.19 -22.85 15.12
N MET A 46 -15.67 -21.62 15.31
CA MET A 46 -16.11 -20.73 16.39
C MET A 46 -17.58 -20.33 16.26
N VAL A 47 -18.05 -20.01 15.05
CA VAL A 47 -19.47 -19.68 14.80
C VAL A 47 -20.35 -20.87 15.10
N ASN A 48 -20.00 -22.07 14.64
CA ASN A 48 -20.79 -23.28 14.86
C ASN A 48 -20.92 -23.61 16.36
N GLU A 49 -19.84 -23.54 17.13
CA GLU A 49 -19.88 -23.81 18.57
C GLU A 49 -20.60 -22.67 19.34
N GLY A 50 -20.37 -21.42 18.95
CA GLY A 50 -21.08 -20.28 19.52
C GLY A 50 -22.59 -20.34 19.30
N MET A 51 -23.02 -20.72 18.10
CA MET A 51 -24.45 -20.90 17.80
C MET A 51 -25.10 -22.02 18.61
N LYS A 52 -24.40 -23.14 18.84
CA LYS A 52 -24.88 -24.19 19.76
C LYS A 52 -25.13 -23.65 21.15
N ALA A 53 -24.20 -22.86 21.70
CA ALA A 53 -24.33 -22.28 23.03
C ALA A 53 -25.52 -21.29 23.08
N VAL A 54 -25.67 -20.45 22.09
CA VAL A 54 -26.80 -19.48 22.01
C VAL A 54 -28.14 -20.22 21.87
N ALA A 55 -28.20 -21.31 21.10
CA ALA A 55 -29.41 -22.11 20.94
C ALA A 55 -29.86 -22.78 22.25
N THR A 56 -28.95 -23.01 23.22
CA THR A 56 -29.30 -23.52 24.57
C THR A 56 -29.72 -22.40 25.53
N GLY A 57 -29.81 -21.14 25.07
CA GLY A 57 -30.25 -20.01 25.87
C GLY A 57 -29.14 -19.20 26.55
N VAL A 58 -27.86 -19.48 26.24
CA VAL A 58 -26.74 -18.69 26.73
C VAL A 58 -26.76 -17.30 26.07
N ASN A 59 -26.51 -16.25 26.85
CA ASN A 59 -26.47 -14.89 26.34
C ASN A 59 -25.33 -14.73 25.31
N PRO A 60 -25.62 -14.30 24.06
CA PRO A 60 -24.61 -14.13 23.01
C PRO A 60 -23.44 -13.22 23.41
N MET A 61 -23.68 -12.19 24.24
CA MET A 61 -22.64 -11.26 24.69
C MET A 61 -21.66 -11.94 25.68
N GLU A 62 -22.16 -12.88 26.49
CA GLU A 62 -21.31 -13.70 27.37
C GLU A 62 -20.47 -14.69 26.55
N VAL A 63 -21.07 -15.31 25.53
CA VAL A 63 -20.32 -16.19 24.59
C VAL A 63 -19.20 -15.39 23.91
N LYS A 64 -19.49 -14.19 23.40
CA LYS A 64 -18.49 -13.30 22.82
C LYS A 64 -17.36 -12.99 23.80
N ARG A 65 -17.68 -12.67 25.05
CA ARG A 65 -16.66 -12.37 26.08
C ARG A 65 -15.73 -13.56 26.32
N GLY A 66 -16.31 -14.75 26.47
CA GLY A 66 -15.53 -15.98 26.66
C GLY A 66 -14.64 -16.31 25.46
N MET A 67 -15.15 -16.11 24.22
CA MET A 67 -14.34 -16.28 23.01
C MET A 67 -13.15 -15.31 22.94
N LEU A 68 -13.33 -14.06 23.34
CA LEU A 68 -12.26 -13.06 23.36
C LEU A 68 -11.19 -13.40 24.40
N GLU A 69 -11.61 -13.85 25.61
CA GLU A 69 -10.69 -14.28 26.66
C GLU A 69 -9.88 -15.51 26.23
N ALA A 70 -10.56 -16.51 25.65
CA ALA A 70 -9.92 -17.71 25.12
C ALA A 70 -8.94 -17.38 23.97
N SER A 71 -9.36 -16.52 23.03
CA SER A 71 -8.50 -16.07 21.91
C SER A 71 -7.24 -15.41 22.44
N LYS A 72 -7.35 -14.53 23.46
CA LYS A 72 -6.19 -13.89 24.06
C LYS A 72 -5.24 -14.92 24.69
N ALA A 73 -5.76 -15.85 25.47
CA ALA A 73 -4.94 -16.88 26.12
C ALA A 73 -4.20 -17.76 25.08
N VAL A 74 -4.87 -18.13 23.99
CA VAL A 74 -4.25 -18.88 22.88
C VAL A 74 -3.18 -18.04 22.17
N THR A 75 -3.45 -16.76 21.91
CA THR A 75 -2.48 -15.86 21.27
C THR A 75 -1.23 -15.67 22.13
N ASP A 76 -1.41 -15.46 23.43
CA ASP A 76 -0.30 -15.32 24.39
C ASP A 76 0.55 -16.62 24.46
N PHE A 77 -0.10 -17.79 24.42
CA PHE A 77 0.59 -19.08 24.36
C PHE A 77 1.40 -19.25 23.06
N ILE A 78 0.80 -18.94 21.90
CA ILE A 78 1.45 -19.04 20.59
C ILE A 78 2.65 -18.09 20.53
N ALA A 79 2.53 -16.86 21.05
CA ALA A 79 3.63 -15.91 21.10
C ALA A 79 4.85 -16.46 21.90
N GLY A 80 4.60 -17.17 23.00
CA GLY A 80 5.65 -17.85 23.77
C GLY A 80 6.28 -19.05 23.07
N PHE A 81 5.62 -19.61 22.07
CA PHE A 81 6.06 -20.78 21.32
C PHE A 81 6.76 -20.40 19.98
N SER A 82 6.56 -19.17 19.52
CA SER A 82 7.13 -18.68 18.27
C SER A 82 8.66 -18.57 18.34
N LYS A 83 9.32 -18.81 17.21
CA LYS A 83 10.77 -18.64 17.04
C LYS A 83 11.02 -17.48 16.06
N SER A 84 11.98 -16.64 16.41
CA SER A 84 12.43 -15.58 15.51
C SER A 84 13.21 -16.17 14.34
N ILE A 85 12.90 -15.71 13.14
CA ILE A 85 13.61 -16.06 11.91
C ILE A 85 14.78 -15.11 11.73
N GLY A 86 15.97 -15.65 11.51
CA GLY A 86 17.20 -14.84 11.41
C GLY A 86 18.04 -15.06 10.17
N GLY A 87 17.86 -16.19 9.48
CA GLY A 87 18.72 -16.60 8.36
C GLY A 87 17.98 -16.75 7.04
N LYS A 88 18.75 -16.70 5.93
CA LYS A 88 18.23 -16.89 4.59
C LYS A 88 17.50 -18.22 4.41
N ASP A 89 18.05 -19.30 4.98
CA ASP A 89 17.46 -20.65 4.87
C ASP A 89 16.10 -20.73 5.59
N GLU A 90 15.96 -20.07 6.75
CA GLU A 90 14.70 -20.02 7.47
C GLU A 90 13.66 -19.18 6.72
N ILE A 91 14.08 -18.08 6.08
CA ILE A 91 13.22 -17.27 5.22
C ILE A 91 12.75 -18.09 4.00
N ALA A 92 13.66 -18.84 3.37
CA ALA A 92 13.33 -19.72 2.26
C ALA A 92 12.30 -20.78 2.64
N GLN A 93 12.44 -21.39 3.84
CA GLN A 93 11.48 -22.39 4.34
C GLN A 93 10.08 -21.79 4.54
N VAL A 94 9.99 -20.63 5.19
CA VAL A 94 8.69 -19.97 5.42
C VAL A 94 8.05 -19.54 4.10
N ALA A 95 8.82 -18.94 3.20
CA ALA A 95 8.34 -18.52 1.90
C ALA A 95 7.89 -19.70 1.03
N SER A 96 8.63 -20.83 1.07
CA SER A 96 8.27 -22.06 0.37
C SER A 96 6.96 -22.67 0.88
N ILE A 97 6.73 -22.65 2.18
CA ILE A 97 5.47 -23.11 2.78
C ILE A 97 4.31 -22.22 2.34
N SER A 98 4.49 -20.90 2.38
CA SER A 98 3.46 -19.93 2.01
C SER A 98 3.11 -19.99 0.52
N ALA A 99 4.12 -20.11 -0.34
CA ALA A 99 3.95 -20.24 -1.79
C ALA A 99 3.53 -21.65 -2.25
N ALA A 100 3.67 -22.66 -1.39
CA ALA A 100 3.58 -24.08 -1.72
C ALA A 100 4.55 -24.49 -2.86
N ASP A 101 5.67 -23.77 -2.99
CA ASP A 101 6.69 -23.95 -4.03
C ASP A 101 8.07 -23.58 -3.50
N THR A 102 9.03 -24.50 -3.65
CA THR A 102 10.39 -24.31 -3.12
C THR A 102 11.19 -23.32 -3.93
N GLU A 103 11.02 -23.28 -5.25
CA GLU A 103 11.74 -22.38 -6.14
C GLU A 103 11.34 -20.93 -5.88
N ILE A 104 10.03 -20.68 -5.69
CA ILE A 104 9.51 -19.37 -5.28
C ILE A 104 10.08 -18.97 -3.92
N GLY A 105 10.12 -19.90 -2.96
CA GLY A 105 10.65 -19.64 -1.63
C GLY A 105 12.13 -19.27 -1.62
N GLU A 106 12.94 -19.96 -2.40
CA GLU A 106 14.37 -19.66 -2.56
C GLU A 106 14.60 -18.29 -3.23
N THR A 107 13.80 -17.97 -4.25
CA THR A 107 13.86 -16.69 -4.96
C THR A 107 13.50 -15.53 -4.04
N ILE A 108 12.46 -15.67 -3.22
CA ILE A 108 12.07 -14.65 -2.22
C ILE A 108 13.17 -14.48 -1.17
N ALA A 109 13.79 -15.58 -0.71
CA ALA A 109 14.87 -15.50 0.27
C ALA A 109 16.12 -14.82 -0.32
N GLU A 110 16.43 -15.04 -1.59
CA GLU A 110 17.50 -14.32 -2.28
C GLU A 110 17.19 -12.82 -2.41
N ALA A 111 15.97 -12.48 -2.79
CA ALA A 111 15.53 -11.09 -2.83
C ALA A 111 15.67 -10.41 -1.47
N MET A 112 15.19 -11.05 -0.40
CA MET A 112 15.27 -10.52 0.97
C MET A 112 16.70 -10.38 1.48
N ASP A 113 17.59 -11.29 1.11
CA ASP A 113 19.00 -11.22 1.47
C ASP A 113 19.70 -10.00 0.85
N LYS A 114 19.30 -9.61 -0.36
CA LYS A 114 19.83 -8.45 -1.08
C LYS A 114 19.22 -7.12 -0.64
N VAL A 115 17.90 -7.06 -0.47
CA VAL A 115 17.21 -5.79 -0.12
C VAL A 115 17.15 -5.54 1.39
N GLY A 116 17.41 -6.56 2.21
CA GLY A 116 17.30 -6.49 3.66
C GLY A 116 15.85 -6.58 4.17
N LYS A 117 15.73 -6.53 5.52
CA LYS A 117 14.44 -6.73 6.20
C LYS A 117 13.43 -5.60 5.94
N ASP A 118 13.91 -4.42 5.63
CA ASP A 118 13.09 -3.22 5.36
C ASP A 118 12.87 -2.99 3.85
N GLY A 119 13.44 -3.86 3.02
CA GLY A 119 13.30 -3.79 1.57
C GLY A 119 11.91 -4.21 1.12
N VAL A 120 11.44 -3.61 0.03
CA VAL A 120 10.14 -3.91 -0.58
C VAL A 120 10.33 -4.96 -1.67
N ILE A 121 9.55 -6.02 -1.60
CA ILE A 121 9.49 -7.06 -2.62
C ILE A 121 8.09 -7.00 -3.26
N THR A 122 8.03 -6.77 -4.56
CA THR A 122 6.79 -6.81 -5.35
C THR A 122 6.83 -8.00 -6.28
N VAL A 123 5.67 -8.57 -6.58
CA VAL A 123 5.50 -9.66 -7.54
C VAL A 123 4.67 -9.15 -8.70
N GLU A 124 5.20 -9.29 -9.91
CA GLU A 124 4.55 -8.83 -11.12
C GLU A 124 4.55 -9.95 -12.17
N GLU A 125 3.66 -9.84 -13.15
CA GLU A 125 3.63 -10.76 -14.27
C GLU A 125 4.79 -10.45 -15.21
N GLY A 126 5.69 -11.44 -15.38
CA GLY A 126 6.83 -11.34 -16.28
C GLY A 126 6.45 -11.54 -17.74
N GLN A 127 7.27 -11.03 -18.66
CA GLN A 127 7.09 -11.23 -20.10
C GLN A 127 7.83 -12.47 -20.63
N THR A 128 8.68 -13.08 -19.79
CA THR A 128 9.48 -14.27 -20.09
C THR A 128 8.96 -15.49 -19.35
N PHE A 129 9.39 -16.69 -19.77
CA PHE A 129 9.10 -17.92 -19.03
C PHE A 129 10.07 -18.06 -17.84
N GLY A 130 9.52 -18.33 -16.67
CA GLY A 130 10.28 -18.50 -15.42
C GLY A 130 10.21 -17.30 -14.51
N MET A 131 10.97 -17.34 -13.40
CA MET A 131 11.07 -16.24 -12.45
C MET A 131 12.35 -15.44 -12.71
N GLU A 132 12.24 -14.13 -12.72
CA GLU A 132 13.34 -13.20 -12.79
C GLU A 132 13.35 -12.30 -11.56
N LEU A 133 14.54 -12.01 -11.00
CA LEU A 133 14.74 -11.05 -9.94
C LEU A 133 15.32 -9.77 -10.53
N GLU A 134 14.57 -8.70 -10.43
CA GLU A 134 15.05 -7.36 -10.77
C GLU A 134 15.20 -6.50 -9.51
N PHE A 135 16.30 -5.80 -9.39
CA PHE A 135 16.61 -4.91 -8.27
C PHE A 135 16.63 -3.47 -8.76
N THR A 136 15.82 -2.63 -8.17
CA THR A 136 15.70 -1.22 -8.50
C THR A 136 15.86 -0.36 -7.27
N ASP A 137 16.39 0.85 -7.44
CA ASP A 137 16.40 1.85 -6.40
C ASP A 137 14.96 2.36 -6.19
N GLY A 138 14.53 2.44 -4.92
CA GLY A 138 13.16 2.84 -4.61
C GLY A 138 12.99 3.27 -3.16
N MET A 139 11.79 3.71 -2.82
CA MET A 139 11.42 4.10 -1.48
C MET A 139 9.96 3.76 -1.20
N GLN A 140 9.69 3.25 0.00
CA GLN A 140 8.32 3.10 0.51
C GLN A 140 8.12 3.93 1.77
N PHE A 141 6.92 4.49 1.93
CA PHE A 141 6.53 5.20 3.14
C PHE A 141 5.05 4.96 3.50
N ASP A 142 4.72 5.16 4.78
CA ASP A 142 3.46 4.82 5.42
C ASP A 142 2.36 5.88 5.23
N LYS A 143 2.12 6.30 3.99
CA LYS A 143 0.99 7.16 3.61
C LYS A 143 0.42 6.67 2.28
N GLY A 144 -0.88 6.49 2.25
CA GLY A 144 -1.62 6.08 1.06
C GLY A 144 -2.44 7.21 0.44
N PHE A 145 -3.29 6.86 -0.51
CA PHE A 145 -4.11 7.84 -1.23
C PHE A 145 -5.08 8.57 -0.28
N ILE A 146 -5.26 9.87 -0.49
CA ILE A 146 -6.18 10.71 0.29
C ILE A 146 -7.64 10.32 0.04
N SER A 147 -7.97 9.84 -1.17
CA SER A 147 -9.32 9.46 -1.55
C SER A 147 -9.34 8.09 -2.25
N PRO A 148 -10.27 7.19 -1.90
CA PRO A 148 -10.45 5.90 -2.58
C PRO A 148 -10.78 6.04 -4.08
N TYR A 149 -11.29 7.18 -4.50
CA TYR A 149 -11.57 7.45 -5.92
C TYR A 149 -10.31 7.54 -6.79
N PHE A 150 -9.13 7.61 -6.21
CA PHE A 150 -7.87 7.55 -6.95
C PHE A 150 -7.45 6.14 -7.36
N VAL A 151 -8.07 5.09 -6.82
CA VAL A 151 -7.79 3.70 -7.17
C VAL A 151 -7.91 3.48 -8.68
N THR A 152 -6.90 2.85 -9.29
CA THR A 152 -6.86 2.48 -10.71
C THR A 152 -7.06 0.99 -10.91
N ASP A 153 -6.64 0.16 -9.94
CA ASP A 153 -6.85 -1.29 -9.89
C ASP A 153 -7.84 -1.61 -8.75
N ALA A 154 -9.09 -1.88 -9.13
CA ALA A 154 -10.16 -2.14 -8.17
C ALA A 154 -9.98 -3.49 -7.45
N ASP A 155 -9.35 -4.48 -8.10
CA ASP A 155 -9.16 -5.81 -7.54
C ASP A 155 -8.12 -5.81 -6.42
N ARG A 156 -7.06 -5.06 -6.62
CA ARG A 156 -5.97 -4.87 -5.64
C ARG A 156 -6.21 -3.71 -4.68
N GLN A 157 -7.21 -2.87 -4.93
CA GLN A 157 -7.49 -1.64 -4.17
C GLN A 157 -6.28 -0.70 -4.11
N GLU A 158 -5.58 -0.55 -5.23
CA GLU A 158 -4.39 0.29 -5.34
C GLU A 158 -4.45 1.22 -6.54
N ALA A 159 -3.69 2.31 -6.51
CA ALA A 159 -3.49 3.18 -7.64
C ALA A 159 -2.08 2.98 -8.18
N VAL A 160 -1.99 2.54 -9.43
CA VAL A 160 -0.73 2.32 -10.14
C VAL A 160 -0.54 3.42 -11.17
N LEU A 161 0.61 4.09 -11.11
CA LEU A 161 1.02 5.13 -12.03
C LEU A 161 2.30 4.70 -12.74
N GLU A 162 2.24 4.58 -14.05
CA GLU A 162 3.38 4.24 -14.89
C GLU A 162 4.05 5.51 -15.45
N ASN A 163 5.35 5.63 -15.23
CA ASN A 163 6.15 6.80 -15.64
C ASN A 163 5.58 8.15 -15.17
N PRO A 164 5.14 8.30 -13.91
CA PRO A 164 4.50 9.51 -13.43
C PRO A 164 5.47 10.67 -13.27
N TYR A 165 4.94 11.88 -13.37
CA TYR A 165 5.51 13.04 -12.71
C TYR A 165 5.17 13.03 -11.22
N ILE A 166 6.04 13.59 -10.39
CA ILE A 166 5.89 13.64 -8.94
C ILE A 166 6.03 15.10 -8.48
N LEU A 167 4.94 15.69 -8.03
CA LEU A 167 4.92 17.01 -7.40
C LEU A 167 5.10 16.85 -5.90
N ILE A 168 6.10 17.54 -5.34
CA ILE A 168 6.46 17.46 -3.92
C ILE A 168 6.29 18.85 -3.29
N VAL A 169 5.31 19.00 -2.38
CA VAL A 169 4.95 20.28 -1.77
C VAL A 169 4.99 20.19 -0.25
N ASN A 170 5.69 21.09 0.40
CA ASN A 170 5.76 21.15 1.88
C ASN A 170 4.68 22.07 2.48
N SER A 171 3.50 22.14 1.88
CA SER A 171 2.35 22.89 2.39
C SER A 171 1.07 22.19 1.99
N LYS A 172 -0.07 22.68 2.50
CA LYS A 172 -1.39 22.22 2.09
C LYS A 172 -1.79 22.79 0.74
N ILE A 173 -2.52 22.01 -0.04
CA ILE A 173 -3.10 22.43 -1.32
C ILE A 173 -4.63 22.40 -1.17
N THR A 174 -5.26 23.58 -1.18
CA THR A 174 -6.72 23.72 -1.01
C THR A 174 -7.39 24.30 -2.25
N ALA A 175 -6.72 25.25 -2.91
CA ALA A 175 -7.24 25.93 -4.09
C ALA A 175 -6.75 25.26 -5.37
N VAL A 176 -7.64 24.97 -6.29
CA VAL A 176 -7.30 24.38 -7.59
C VAL A 176 -6.48 25.35 -8.45
N ASN A 177 -6.71 26.65 -8.30
CA ASN A 177 -6.02 27.69 -9.07
C ASN A 177 -4.50 27.63 -8.92
N ASP A 178 -4.00 27.18 -7.76
CA ASP A 178 -2.57 27.04 -7.51
C ASP A 178 -1.93 25.89 -8.32
N LEU A 179 -2.75 24.94 -8.74
CA LEU A 179 -2.32 23.79 -9.52
C LEU A 179 -2.60 23.93 -11.03
N LEU A 180 -3.57 24.75 -11.45
CA LEU A 180 -4.03 24.81 -12.84
C LEU A 180 -2.91 24.98 -13.87
N PRO A 181 -1.95 25.91 -13.71
CA PRO A 181 -0.89 26.11 -14.68
C PRO A 181 0.02 24.89 -14.86
N LEU A 182 0.22 24.13 -13.78
CA LEU A 182 1.01 22.91 -13.79
C LEU A 182 0.20 21.76 -14.40
N LEU A 183 -1.07 21.59 -13.99
CA LEU A 183 -1.94 20.52 -14.48
C LEU A 183 -2.11 20.58 -16.00
N GLU A 184 -2.29 21.78 -16.58
CA GLU A 184 -2.38 21.95 -18.03
C GLU A 184 -1.11 21.45 -18.75
N LYS A 185 0.07 21.74 -18.22
CA LYS A 185 1.33 21.29 -18.81
C LYS A 185 1.51 19.78 -18.68
N VAL A 186 1.18 19.21 -17.51
CA VAL A 186 1.30 17.76 -17.26
C VAL A 186 0.29 17.00 -18.12
N MET A 187 -0.96 17.48 -18.23
CA MET A 187 -1.97 16.87 -19.12
C MET A 187 -1.50 16.82 -20.58
N ASN A 188 -0.86 17.88 -21.06
CA ASN A 188 -0.33 17.91 -22.43
C ASN A 188 0.81 16.90 -22.66
N SER A 189 1.52 16.47 -21.60
CA SER A 189 2.55 15.45 -21.70
C SER A 189 1.99 14.03 -21.77
N GLY A 190 0.73 13.82 -21.38
CA GLY A 190 0.09 12.51 -21.29
C GLY A 190 0.56 11.63 -20.12
N LYS A 191 1.48 12.11 -19.26
CA LYS A 191 1.94 11.37 -18.10
C LYS A 191 1.00 11.55 -16.92
N PRO A 192 0.82 10.52 -16.07
CA PRO A 192 0.09 10.66 -14.81
C PRO A 192 0.88 11.51 -13.80
N LEU A 193 0.20 12.01 -12.76
CA LEU A 193 0.78 12.84 -11.72
C LEU A 193 0.54 12.27 -10.33
N LEU A 194 1.63 12.06 -9.58
CA LEU A 194 1.58 11.89 -8.13
C LEU A 194 1.75 13.27 -7.47
N ILE A 195 0.89 13.60 -6.52
CA ILE A 195 0.97 14.80 -5.70
C ILE A 195 1.26 14.40 -4.27
N LEU A 196 2.42 14.79 -3.75
CA LEU A 196 2.81 14.65 -2.36
C LEU A 196 2.74 16.04 -1.70
N ALA A 197 1.83 16.22 -0.76
CA ALA A 197 1.64 17.47 -0.07
C ALA A 197 1.37 17.24 1.42
N GLU A 198 1.48 18.27 2.26
CA GLU A 198 1.05 18.16 3.66
C GLU A 198 -0.39 17.65 3.77
N ASP A 199 -1.27 18.21 2.97
CA ASP A 199 -2.62 17.71 2.70
C ASP A 199 -3.12 18.24 1.36
N VAL A 200 -4.09 17.55 0.75
CA VAL A 200 -4.82 18.04 -0.42
C VAL A 200 -6.31 17.94 -0.08
N GLU A 201 -6.96 19.08 0.00
CA GLU A 201 -8.34 19.17 0.48
C GLU A 201 -9.17 20.19 -0.35
N GLY A 202 -10.46 20.29 -0.04
CA GLY A 202 -11.34 21.28 -0.63
C GLY A 202 -11.51 21.14 -2.13
N GLU A 203 -11.46 22.28 -2.84
CA GLU A 203 -11.68 22.37 -4.29
C GLU A 203 -10.60 21.63 -5.09
N ALA A 204 -9.35 21.67 -4.63
CA ALA A 204 -8.23 20.98 -5.29
C ALA A 204 -8.47 19.47 -5.32
N LEU A 205 -8.81 18.86 -4.19
CA LEU A 205 -9.10 17.42 -4.12
C LEU A 205 -10.29 17.04 -4.99
N ALA A 206 -11.39 17.81 -4.90
CA ALA A 206 -12.59 17.54 -5.67
C ALA A 206 -12.32 17.58 -7.18
N THR A 207 -11.54 18.55 -7.65
CA THR A 207 -11.18 18.69 -9.05
C THR A 207 -10.33 17.55 -9.55
N LEU A 208 -9.31 17.12 -8.78
CA LEU A 208 -8.47 15.98 -9.14
C LEU A 208 -9.29 14.68 -9.26
N VAL A 209 -10.17 14.43 -8.28
CA VAL A 209 -11.07 13.26 -8.28
C VAL A 209 -12.00 13.27 -9.50
N VAL A 210 -12.65 14.41 -9.78
CA VAL A 210 -13.58 14.52 -10.92
C VAL A 210 -12.86 14.28 -12.25
N ASN A 211 -11.67 14.84 -12.45
CA ASN A 211 -10.89 14.63 -13.66
C ASN A 211 -10.45 13.17 -13.82
N LYS A 212 -10.05 12.51 -12.75
CA LYS A 212 -9.72 11.08 -12.76
C LYS A 212 -10.94 10.23 -13.11
N LEU A 213 -12.11 10.48 -12.49
CA LEU A 213 -13.35 9.75 -12.79
C LEU A 213 -13.84 9.95 -14.23
N ARG A 214 -13.60 11.13 -14.82
CA ARG A 214 -13.90 11.41 -16.22
C ARG A 214 -12.89 10.80 -17.20
N GLY A 215 -11.78 10.26 -16.71
CA GLY A 215 -10.70 9.75 -17.55
C GLY A 215 -9.92 10.83 -18.32
N THR A 216 -10.10 12.10 -17.94
CA THR A 216 -9.40 13.22 -18.61
C THR A 216 -7.97 13.37 -18.14
N PHE A 217 -7.70 13.03 -16.88
CA PHE A 217 -6.37 13.12 -16.27
C PHE A 217 -6.21 12.13 -15.13
N THR A 218 -5.14 11.35 -15.17
CA THR A 218 -4.81 10.42 -14.08
C THR A 218 -3.90 11.09 -13.08
N SER A 219 -4.41 11.31 -11.88
CA SER A 219 -3.63 11.84 -10.76
C SER A 219 -3.96 11.09 -9.47
N VAL A 220 -3.00 11.07 -8.55
CA VAL A 220 -3.17 10.55 -7.20
C VAL A 220 -2.58 11.55 -6.22
N ALA A 221 -3.33 11.88 -5.18
CA ALA A 221 -2.87 12.72 -4.09
C ALA A 221 -2.61 11.87 -2.83
N VAL A 222 -1.45 12.09 -2.22
CA VAL A 222 -0.97 11.40 -1.02
C VAL A 222 -0.47 12.42 -0.01
N LYS A 223 -0.72 12.17 1.27
CA LYS A 223 -0.14 13.01 2.33
C LYS A 223 1.36 12.75 2.47
N ALA A 224 2.11 13.83 2.64
CA ALA A 224 3.54 13.74 2.92
C ALA A 224 3.82 12.92 4.19
N PRO A 225 4.82 12.04 4.17
CA PRO A 225 5.18 11.25 5.35
C PRO A 225 5.84 12.10 6.44
N GLY A 226 5.61 11.72 7.70
CA GLY A 226 6.16 12.41 8.86
C GLY A 226 5.48 13.74 9.21
N PHE A 227 6.06 14.44 10.18
CA PHE A 227 5.58 15.73 10.68
C PHE A 227 6.75 16.67 10.95
N GLY A 228 6.52 17.99 10.85
CA GLY A 228 7.55 19.02 11.15
C GLY A 228 8.84 18.80 10.36
N GLU A 229 9.99 18.89 11.02
CA GLU A 229 11.31 18.73 10.38
C GLU A 229 11.53 17.34 9.78
N ARG A 230 10.95 16.28 10.38
CA ARG A 230 11.02 14.94 9.80
C ARG A 230 10.31 14.86 8.45
N ARG A 231 9.17 15.55 8.30
CA ARG A 231 8.46 15.62 7.01
C ARG A 231 9.32 16.30 5.96
N LYS A 232 9.97 17.44 6.30
CA LYS A 232 10.87 18.13 5.38
C LYS A 232 12.03 17.24 4.91
N ALA A 233 12.65 16.52 5.85
CA ALA A 233 13.71 15.57 5.53
C ALA A 233 13.23 14.45 4.59
N MET A 234 12.07 13.85 4.85
CA MET A 234 11.51 12.80 4.01
C MET A 234 11.11 13.31 2.62
N LEU A 235 10.54 14.51 2.52
CA LEU A 235 10.25 15.14 1.21
C LEU A 235 11.53 15.40 0.42
N GLN A 236 12.61 15.81 1.10
CA GLN A 236 13.92 15.99 0.47
C GLN A 236 14.51 14.66 -0.03
N ASP A 237 14.33 13.57 0.74
CA ASP A 237 14.77 12.24 0.32
C ASP A 237 14.02 11.78 -0.93
N ILE A 238 12.70 12.00 -0.97
CA ILE A 238 11.89 11.71 -2.16
C ILE A 238 12.32 12.56 -3.36
N ALA A 239 12.62 13.85 -3.15
CA ALA A 239 13.08 14.74 -4.21
C ALA A 239 14.43 14.27 -4.78
N ILE A 240 15.37 13.88 -3.94
CA ILE A 240 16.66 13.32 -4.37
C ILE A 240 16.49 12.04 -5.16
N LEU A 241 15.65 11.11 -4.65
CA LEU A 241 15.36 9.84 -5.32
C LEU A 241 14.74 10.03 -6.70
N THR A 242 13.85 10.99 -6.84
CA THR A 242 13.06 11.19 -8.06
C THR A 242 13.63 12.27 -9.00
N GLY A 243 14.64 13.00 -8.55
CA GLY A 243 15.26 14.10 -9.31
C GLY A 243 14.41 15.36 -9.37
N GLY A 244 13.42 15.51 -8.49
CA GLY A 244 12.55 16.67 -8.38
C GLY A 244 13.04 17.68 -7.33
N GLU A 245 12.22 18.73 -7.14
CA GLU A 245 12.44 19.76 -6.13
C GLU A 245 11.29 19.81 -5.13
N VAL A 246 11.61 20.09 -3.86
CA VAL A 246 10.59 20.33 -2.83
C VAL A 246 10.09 21.77 -2.97
N ILE A 247 8.81 21.91 -3.32
CA ILE A 247 8.15 23.21 -3.40
C ILE A 247 7.80 23.64 -1.97
N SER A 248 8.43 24.71 -1.50
CA SER A 248 8.26 25.25 -0.17
C SER A 248 8.38 26.78 -0.17
N GLU A 249 7.46 27.44 0.50
CA GLU A 249 7.50 28.91 0.67
C GLU A 249 8.76 29.36 1.41
N GLU A 250 9.29 28.54 2.31
CA GLU A 250 10.55 28.81 3.01
C GLU A 250 11.75 28.90 2.05
N LEU A 251 11.67 28.18 0.93
CA LEU A 251 12.67 28.23 -0.16
C LEU A 251 12.33 29.27 -1.23
N GLY A 252 11.25 30.04 -1.04
CA GLY A 252 10.76 31.02 -2.02
C GLY A 252 10.02 30.43 -3.20
N LEU A 253 9.70 29.13 -3.15
CA LEU A 253 8.99 28.40 -4.20
C LEU A 253 7.50 28.32 -3.86
N LYS A 254 6.66 28.76 -4.79
CA LYS A 254 5.21 28.69 -4.66
C LYS A 254 4.65 27.68 -5.65
N THR A 255 3.58 26.97 -5.24
CA THR A 255 2.91 25.96 -6.07
C THR A 255 2.43 26.52 -7.42
N GLU A 256 1.92 27.75 -7.44
CA GLU A 256 1.46 28.46 -8.64
C GLU A 256 2.56 28.69 -9.71
N ASN A 257 3.83 28.75 -9.26
CA ASN A 257 4.98 29.00 -10.14
C ASN A 257 5.73 27.70 -10.51
N THR A 258 5.23 26.55 -10.11
CA THR A 258 5.88 25.25 -10.39
C THR A 258 5.89 24.95 -11.88
N THR A 259 7.03 24.52 -12.36
CA THR A 259 7.24 24.08 -13.74
C THR A 259 7.44 22.57 -13.81
N VAL A 260 7.31 21.99 -15.00
CA VAL A 260 7.49 20.55 -15.21
C VAL A 260 8.92 20.10 -14.85
N ASP A 261 9.92 20.95 -15.08
CA ASP A 261 11.32 20.66 -14.79
C ASP A 261 11.62 20.53 -13.29
N MET A 262 10.72 21.02 -12.43
CA MET A 262 10.83 20.90 -10.96
C MET A 262 10.18 19.62 -10.45
N LEU A 263 9.46 18.88 -11.29
CA LEU A 263 8.81 17.63 -10.92
C LEU A 263 9.82 16.49 -10.86
N GLY A 264 9.65 15.62 -9.88
CA GLY A 264 10.33 14.34 -9.86
C GLY A 264 9.71 13.38 -10.89
N GLU A 265 10.45 12.33 -11.23
CA GLU A 265 10.01 11.24 -12.09
C GLU A 265 10.40 9.88 -11.49
N ALA A 266 9.61 8.86 -11.78
CA ALA A 266 9.92 7.48 -11.45
C ALA A 266 9.41 6.58 -12.58
N SER A 267 9.90 5.34 -12.66
CA SER A 267 9.36 4.39 -13.63
C SER A 267 7.96 3.95 -13.22
N ARG A 268 7.71 3.81 -11.91
CA ARG A 268 6.40 3.39 -11.39
C ARG A 268 6.15 3.90 -9.99
N VAL A 269 4.90 4.18 -9.69
CA VAL A 269 4.44 4.44 -8.32
C VAL A 269 3.20 3.62 -8.03
N VAL A 270 3.21 2.91 -6.89
CA VAL A 270 2.07 2.14 -6.37
C VAL A 270 1.59 2.78 -5.08
N VAL A 271 0.33 3.20 -5.06
CA VAL A 271 -0.29 3.83 -3.89
C VAL A 271 -1.42 2.93 -3.38
N LYS A 272 -1.27 2.43 -2.16
CA LYS A 272 -2.29 1.68 -1.43
C LYS A 272 -3.03 2.60 -0.45
N LYS A 273 -3.92 2.03 0.33
CA LYS A 273 -4.69 2.77 1.34
C LYS A 273 -3.80 3.43 2.41
N ASP A 274 -2.71 2.80 2.78
CA ASP A 274 -1.84 3.14 3.91
C ASP A 274 -0.35 3.24 3.57
N ALA A 275 0.04 2.96 2.34
CA ALA A 275 1.43 2.99 1.89
C ALA A 275 1.56 3.50 0.45
N THR A 276 2.70 4.12 0.16
CA THR A 276 3.12 4.52 -1.20
C THR A 276 4.52 3.98 -1.47
N THR A 277 4.68 3.30 -2.59
CA THR A 277 5.96 2.77 -3.09
C THR A 277 6.35 3.50 -4.37
N ILE A 278 7.52 4.10 -4.38
CA ILE A 278 8.15 4.71 -5.55
C ILE A 278 9.23 3.73 -6.04
N VAL A 279 9.15 3.32 -7.29
CA VAL A 279 10.06 2.34 -7.89
C VAL A 279 10.86 3.03 -9.00
N ASP A 280 12.17 2.82 -8.98
CA ASP A 280 13.11 3.33 -9.97
C ASP A 280 12.94 4.84 -10.19
N GLY A 281 13.21 5.62 -9.14
CA GLY A 281 13.25 7.08 -9.19
C GLY A 281 14.34 7.56 -10.15
N LYS A 282 14.07 8.63 -10.90
CA LYS A 282 14.98 9.16 -11.94
C LYS A 282 15.99 10.18 -11.40
N GLY A 283 16.22 10.20 -10.08
CA GLY A 283 17.26 11.00 -9.44
C GLY A 283 18.68 10.60 -9.90
N LYS A 284 19.62 11.49 -9.74
CA LYS A 284 21.02 11.19 -10.07
C LYS A 284 21.59 10.20 -9.06
N LYS A 285 22.13 9.08 -9.54
CA LYS A 285 22.67 8.03 -8.68
C LYS A 285 23.69 8.52 -7.67
N ALA A 286 24.55 9.48 -8.06
CA ALA A 286 25.53 10.06 -7.14
C ALA A 286 24.89 10.79 -5.94
N ASP A 287 23.75 11.45 -6.15
CA ASP A 287 23.03 12.18 -5.11
C ASP A 287 22.29 11.20 -4.19
N VAL A 288 21.69 10.16 -4.79
CA VAL A 288 21.02 9.06 -4.04
C VAL A 288 22.04 8.30 -3.17
N ASP A 289 23.17 7.86 -3.75
CA ASP A 289 24.26 7.19 -3.02
C ASP A 289 24.84 8.06 -1.90
N GLY A 290 24.92 9.37 -2.13
CA GLY A 290 25.37 10.34 -1.12
C GLY A 290 24.40 10.51 0.05
N ARG A 291 23.11 10.28 -0.19
CA ARG A 291 22.06 10.41 0.85
C ARG A 291 21.89 9.15 1.67
N VAL A 292 22.12 7.97 1.08
CA VAL A 292 22.03 6.64 1.74
C VAL A 292 23.20 6.44 2.73
N LYS A 293 24.37 7.06 2.51
CA LYS A 293 25.52 7.03 3.43
C LYS A 293 25.32 7.92 4.65
#